data_9f280c270cf3e251435c1eb8e95dd38a
#
_entry.id   9f280c270cf3e251435c1eb8e95dd38a
#
_cell.length_a   1.000
_cell.length_b   1.000
_cell.length_c   1.000
_cell.angle_alpha   90.00
_cell.angle_beta   90.00
_cell.angle_gamma   90.00
#
_symmetry.space_group_name_H-M   'P 1'
#
loop_
_entity.id
_entity.type
_entity.pdbx_description
1 polymer ?
#
loop_
_entity_poly.entity_id
_entity_poly.type
_entity_poly.pdbx_seq_one_letter_code
_entity_poly.pdbx_strand_id
1 'polypeptide(L)'
;MTVLDLVKNACSERIYPVGRLDRNTTGVLLLTNDGDMMAKLLHPSFRKKKIYQVTLDRPVEVEHMQQIAQGIELPDGEIHADAISYVDETDFSIVGIELHSGRNRIVRRIFEHFGYKIYKLDRVYFAGLTKRNLPRGRWRYLTEEEVSRLRMGNYE
;
A
#
# COMPACT_ATOMS: atom_id res chain seq x y z
N MET A 1 -18.49 9.48 6.33
CA MET A 1 -17.19 9.94 6.89
C MET A 1 -16.09 9.70 5.89
N THR A 2 -15.25 10.71 5.66
CA THR A 2 -14.07 10.61 4.80
C THR A 2 -12.82 10.68 5.66
N VAL A 3 -11.65 10.39 5.03
CA VAL A 3 -10.36 10.51 5.74
C VAL A 3 -10.12 11.96 6.20
N LEU A 4 -10.64 12.95 5.48
CA LEU A 4 -10.48 14.36 5.88
C LEU A 4 -11.22 14.66 7.18
N ASP A 5 -12.32 13.99 7.46
CA ASP A 5 -13.04 14.13 8.73
C ASP A 5 -12.20 13.68 9.91
N LEU A 6 -11.33 12.68 9.70
CA LEU A 6 -10.46 12.16 10.76
C LEU A 6 -9.33 13.13 11.13
N VAL A 7 -8.96 14.04 10.25
CA VAL A 7 -7.83 14.96 10.42
C VAL A 7 -8.24 16.43 10.45
N LYS A 8 -9.53 16.73 10.53
CA LYS A 8 -10.04 18.12 10.43
C LYS A 8 -9.44 19.08 11.45
N ASN A 9 -8.98 18.59 12.58
CA ASN A 9 -8.37 19.41 13.64
C ASN A 9 -6.84 19.34 13.66
N ALA A 10 -6.21 18.69 12.66
CA ALA A 10 -4.77 18.47 12.63
C ALA A 10 -3.99 19.76 12.38
N CYS A 11 -4.50 20.62 11.50
CA CYS A 11 -3.86 21.88 11.12
C CYS A 11 -4.90 22.82 10.51
N SER A 12 -4.51 24.09 10.34
CA SER A 12 -5.37 25.10 9.71
C SER A 12 -5.26 25.09 8.19
N GLU A 13 -4.20 24.52 7.65
CA GLU A 13 -3.98 24.46 6.19
C GLU A 13 -4.90 23.43 5.55
N ARG A 14 -5.25 23.68 4.31
CA ARG A 14 -5.95 22.69 3.50
C ARG A 14 -5.00 21.58 3.11
N ILE A 15 -5.35 20.33 3.42
CA ILE A 15 -4.52 19.16 3.13
C ILE A 15 -5.25 18.19 2.22
N TYR A 16 -4.46 17.40 1.49
CA TYR A 16 -4.95 16.46 0.49
C TYR A 16 -4.31 15.10 0.70
N PRO A 17 -5.07 14.01 0.54
CA PRO A 17 -4.48 12.68 0.56
C PRO A 17 -3.61 12.45 -0.68
N VAL A 18 -2.48 11.79 -0.48
CA VAL A 18 -1.61 11.35 -1.58
C VAL A 18 -2.16 10.01 -2.08
N GLY A 19 -2.97 10.09 -3.13
CA GLY A 19 -3.68 8.94 -3.67
C GLY A 19 -4.86 8.53 -2.80
N ARG A 20 -5.29 7.30 -2.98
CA ARG A 20 -6.44 6.73 -2.28
C ARG A 20 -6.16 5.30 -1.90
N LEU A 21 -6.82 4.87 -0.82
CA LEU A 21 -7.02 3.46 -0.54
C LEU A 21 -8.40 3.07 -1.05
N ASP A 22 -8.55 1.88 -1.58
CA ASP A 22 -9.87 1.36 -1.97
C ASP A 22 -10.78 1.29 -0.75
N ARG A 23 -12.09 1.33 -0.99
CA ARG A 23 -13.10 1.36 0.07
C ARG A 23 -12.87 0.29 1.15
N ASN A 24 -12.49 -0.92 0.74
CA ASN A 24 -12.31 -2.05 1.64
C ASN A 24 -10.83 -2.32 1.96
N THR A 25 -9.97 -1.33 1.78
CA THR A 25 -8.55 -1.39 2.09
C THR A 25 -8.26 -0.47 3.26
N THR A 26 -7.53 -0.98 4.25
CA THR A 26 -7.04 -0.16 5.37
C THR A 26 -5.57 0.16 5.18
N GLY A 27 -5.02 0.99 6.05
CA GLY A 27 -3.57 1.16 6.11
C GLY A 27 -3.08 2.58 6.07
N VAL A 28 -1.78 2.69 5.78
CA VAL A 28 -1.05 3.95 5.74
C VAL A 28 -1.56 4.84 4.61
N LEU A 29 -1.91 6.07 4.94
CA LEU A 29 -2.29 7.09 3.97
C LEU A 29 -1.58 8.39 4.33
N LEU A 30 -0.83 8.92 3.36
CA LEU A 30 -0.12 10.19 3.51
C LEU A 30 -1.01 11.34 3.07
N LEU A 31 -1.02 12.42 3.88
CA LEU A 31 -1.71 13.66 3.52
C LEU A 31 -0.69 14.80 3.54
N THR A 32 -0.88 15.77 2.65
CA THR A 32 0.05 16.90 2.54
C THR A 32 -0.68 18.18 2.07
N ASN A 33 -0.14 19.34 2.44
CA ASN A 33 -0.52 20.60 1.85
C ASN A 33 0.40 21.02 0.70
N ASP A 34 1.44 20.24 0.42
CA ASP A 34 2.42 20.52 -0.64
C ASP A 34 1.97 19.88 -1.95
N GLY A 35 1.36 20.70 -2.82
CA GLY A 35 0.84 20.24 -4.11
C GLY A 35 1.93 19.70 -5.04
N ASP A 36 3.12 20.27 -5.01
CA ASP A 36 4.25 19.81 -5.84
C ASP A 36 4.71 18.43 -5.38
N MET A 37 4.83 18.24 -4.07
CA MET A 37 5.19 16.94 -3.49
C MET A 37 4.12 15.90 -3.81
N MET A 38 2.84 16.27 -3.71
CA MET A 38 1.73 15.37 -4.03
C MET A 38 1.79 14.92 -5.49
N ALA A 39 1.97 15.86 -6.41
CA ALA A 39 2.07 15.56 -7.84
C ALA A 39 3.25 14.64 -8.12
N LYS A 40 4.40 14.89 -7.50
CA LYS A 40 5.58 14.05 -7.61
C LYS A 40 5.32 12.63 -7.11
N LEU A 41 4.71 12.49 -5.94
CA LEU A 41 4.45 11.19 -5.35
C LEU A 41 3.40 10.38 -6.11
N LEU A 42 2.48 11.04 -6.81
CA LEU A 42 1.45 10.38 -7.61
C LEU A 42 1.91 10.04 -9.03
N HIS A 43 3.01 10.63 -9.49
CA HIS A 43 3.48 10.41 -10.86
C HIS A 43 4.02 8.98 -11.03
N PRO A 44 3.62 8.26 -12.11
CA PRO A 44 4.03 6.86 -12.31
C PRO A 44 5.54 6.64 -12.42
N SER A 45 6.30 7.66 -12.85
CA SER A 45 7.76 7.56 -12.97
C SER A 45 8.46 7.48 -11.60
N PHE A 46 7.80 7.89 -10.53
CA PHE A 46 8.34 7.80 -9.17
C PHE A 46 7.87 6.50 -8.54
N ARG A 47 8.74 5.51 -8.59
CA ARG A 47 8.43 4.16 -8.12
C ARG A 47 8.49 4.12 -6.59
N LYS A 48 7.31 4.10 -5.97
CA LYS A 48 7.16 4.06 -4.51
C LYS A 48 6.93 2.63 -4.08
N LYS A 49 7.75 2.18 -3.15
CA LYS A 49 7.58 0.86 -2.56
C LYS A 49 6.35 0.83 -1.67
N LYS A 50 5.51 -0.18 -1.86
CA LYS A 50 4.32 -0.44 -1.05
C LYS A 50 4.35 -1.88 -0.58
N ILE A 51 3.95 -2.09 0.66
CA ILE A 51 3.81 -3.45 1.19
C ILE A 51 2.40 -3.59 1.74
N TYR A 52 1.75 -4.68 1.35
CA TYR A 52 0.40 -5.02 1.82
C TYR A 52 0.44 -6.32 2.59
N GLN A 53 -0.33 -6.36 3.67
CA GLN A 53 -0.67 -7.61 4.32
C GLN A 53 -2.05 -8.03 3.84
N VAL A 54 -2.13 -9.24 3.30
CA VAL A 54 -3.34 -9.75 2.65
C VAL A 54 -3.81 -10.98 3.40
N THR A 55 -5.06 -10.97 3.84
CA THR A 55 -5.70 -12.14 4.45
C THR A 55 -6.70 -12.71 3.45
N LEU A 56 -6.51 -13.98 3.11
CA LEU A 56 -7.25 -14.65 2.05
C LEU A 56 -8.18 -15.72 2.63
N ASP A 57 -9.06 -16.24 1.79
CA ASP A 57 -10.09 -17.21 2.21
C ASP A 57 -9.52 -18.60 2.47
N ARG A 58 -8.29 -18.87 2.06
CA ARG A 58 -7.64 -20.16 2.23
C ARG A 58 -6.12 -20.01 2.15
N PRO A 59 -5.35 -21.02 2.58
CA PRO A 59 -3.89 -20.97 2.45
C PRO A 59 -3.46 -20.75 1.01
N VAL A 60 -2.45 -19.91 0.83
CA VAL A 60 -1.89 -19.60 -0.49
C VAL A 60 -0.87 -20.66 -0.87
N GLU A 61 -1.03 -21.23 -2.05
CA GLU A 61 -0.10 -22.25 -2.55
C GLU A 61 1.24 -21.64 -2.92
N VAL A 62 2.32 -22.35 -2.58
CA VAL A 62 3.69 -21.91 -2.88
C VAL A 62 3.87 -21.67 -4.38
N GLU A 63 3.28 -22.51 -5.21
CA GLU A 63 3.38 -22.36 -6.68
C GLU A 63 2.77 -21.06 -7.16
N HIS A 64 1.64 -20.64 -6.57
CA HIS A 64 1.02 -19.34 -6.89
C HIS A 64 1.92 -18.19 -6.45
N MET A 65 2.54 -18.29 -5.27
CA MET A 65 3.47 -17.27 -4.79
C MET A 65 4.68 -17.15 -5.73
N GLN A 66 5.20 -18.27 -6.21
CA GLN A 66 6.31 -18.27 -7.17
C GLN A 66 5.91 -17.62 -8.48
N GLN A 67 4.72 -17.90 -8.97
CA GLN A 67 4.21 -17.27 -10.21
C GLN A 67 4.04 -15.77 -10.03
N ILE A 68 3.53 -15.33 -8.89
CA ILE A 68 3.37 -13.89 -8.59
C ILE A 68 4.73 -13.19 -8.57
N ALA A 69 5.74 -13.84 -8.01
CA ALA A 69 7.10 -13.28 -7.97
C ALA A 69 7.75 -13.23 -9.35
N GLN A 70 7.48 -14.22 -10.21
CA GLN A 70 8.05 -14.29 -11.56
C GLN A 70 7.31 -13.42 -12.56
N GLY A 71 6.01 -13.24 -12.39
CA GLY A 71 5.17 -12.45 -13.27
C GLY A 71 3.95 -13.20 -13.76
N ILE A 72 2.82 -12.51 -13.77
CA ILE A 72 1.56 -13.04 -14.30
C ILE A 72 0.99 -12.04 -15.31
N GLU A 73 0.22 -12.54 -16.27
CA GLU A 73 -0.46 -11.71 -17.25
C GLU A 73 -1.86 -11.36 -16.75
N LEU A 74 -2.12 -10.04 -16.62
CA LEU A 74 -3.45 -9.50 -16.37
C LEU A 74 -3.94 -8.83 -17.67
N PRO A 75 -5.25 -8.53 -17.79
CA PRO A 75 -5.77 -7.91 -19.01
C PRO A 75 -5.07 -6.62 -19.43
N ASP A 76 -4.55 -5.85 -18.47
CA ASP A 76 -3.85 -4.59 -18.71
C ASP A 76 -2.33 -4.72 -18.69
N GLY A 77 -1.80 -5.94 -18.76
CA GLY A 77 -0.37 -6.20 -18.88
C GLY A 77 0.19 -7.08 -17.77
N GLU A 78 1.46 -7.41 -17.92
CA GLU A 78 2.18 -8.23 -16.95
C GLU A 78 2.40 -7.48 -15.63
N ILE A 79 2.36 -8.22 -14.53
CA ILE A 79 2.69 -7.71 -13.19
C ILE A 79 3.47 -8.79 -12.43
N HIS A 80 4.42 -8.36 -11.63
CA HIS A 80 5.11 -9.23 -10.68
C HIS A 80 5.24 -8.51 -9.34
N ALA A 81 5.32 -9.27 -8.27
CA ALA A 81 5.66 -8.74 -6.97
C ALA A 81 7.18 -8.66 -6.83
N ASP A 82 7.66 -7.60 -6.17
CA ASP A 82 9.09 -7.47 -5.85
C ASP A 82 9.48 -8.47 -4.76
N ALA A 83 8.54 -8.76 -3.86
CA ALA A 83 8.69 -9.81 -2.85
C ALA A 83 7.30 -10.29 -2.43
N ILE A 84 7.20 -11.55 -2.04
CA ILE A 84 5.99 -12.13 -1.49
C ILE A 84 6.39 -13.23 -0.53
N SER A 85 5.76 -13.27 0.66
CA SER A 85 6.08 -14.26 1.68
C SER A 85 4.89 -14.48 2.61
N TYR A 86 4.89 -15.61 3.31
CA TYR A 86 3.96 -15.82 4.40
C TYR A 86 4.34 -14.92 5.57
N VAL A 87 3.34 -14.32 6.20
CA VAL A 87 3.52 -13.43 7.35
C VAL A 87 3.57 -14.23 8.65
N ASP A 88 2.78 -15.30 8.72
CA ASP A 88 2.58 -16.11 9.91
C ASP A 88 3.02 -17.54 9.62
N GLU A 89 3.83 -18.14 10.52
CA GLU A 89 4.30 -19.52 10.39
C GLU A 89 3.18 -20.54 10.60
N THR A 90 2.06 -20.11 11.20
CA THR A 90 0.94 -21.00 11.53
C THR A 90 -0.28 -20.79 10.65
N ASP A 91 -0.34 -19.69 9.88
CA ASP A 91 -1.48 -19.38 9.03
C ASP A 91 -1.01 -18.92 7.66
N PHE A 92 -1.04 -19.82 6.69
CA PHE A 92 -0.59 -19.57 5.32
C PHE A 92 -1.63 -18.86 4.46
N SER A 93 -2.77 -18.48 5.04
CA SER A 93 -3.74 -17.61 4.37
C SER A 93 -3.40 -16.12 4.50
N ILE A 94 -2.37 -15.78 5.26
CA ILE A 94 -1.91 -14.41 5.45
C ILE A 94 -0.54 -14.26 4.80
N VAL A 95 -0.47 -13.35 3.81
CA VAL A 95 0.78 -13.11 3.07
C VAL A 95 1.11 -11.63 3.05
N GLY A 96 2.41 -11.34 2.95
CA GLY A 96 2.91 -10.00 2.68
C GLY A 96 3.33 -9.91 1.24
N ILE A 97 2.95 -8.85 0.54
CA ILE A 97 3.31 -8.62 -0.86
C ILE A 97 3.88 -7.22 -1.02
N GLU A 98 5.03 -7.14 -1.68
CA GLU A 98 5.72 -5.88 -1.94
C GLU A 98 5.63 -5.54 -3.42
N LEU A 99 5.23 -4.32 -3.72
CA LEU A 99 4.98 -3.84 -5.08
C LEU A 99 5.46 -2.41 -5.24
N HIS A 100 5.82 -2.05 -6.48
CA HIS A 100 6.03 -0.66 -6.89
C HIS A 100 4.92 -0.15 -7.81
N SER A 101 4.01 -1.03 -8.25
CA SER A 101 2.92 -0.68 -9.16
C SER A 101 1.85 0.16 -8.47
N GLY A 102 1.34 1.17 -9.20
CA GLY A 102 0.18 1.95 -8.78
C GLY A 102 -1.08 1.63 -9.57
N ARG A 103 -1.11 0.53 -10.31
CA ARG A 103 -2.28 0.15 -11.11
C ARG A 103 -3.49 -0.09 -10.22
N ASN A 104 -4.67 0.27 -10.74
CA ASN A 104 -5.92 0.21 -9.99
C ASN A 104 -6.20 -1.20 -9.48
N ARG A 105 -6.48 -1.33 -8.18
CA ARG A 105 -6.85 -2.57 -7.51
C ARG A 105 -5.87 -3.73 -7.77
N ILE A 106 -4.58 -3.40 -7.93
CA ILE A 106 -3.60 -4.39 -8.41
C ILE A 106 -3.45 -5.60 -7.49
N VAL A 107 -3.41 -5.39 -6.17
CA VAL A 107 -3.26 -6.52 -5.23
C VAL A 107 -4.48 -7.43 -5.30
N ARG A 108 -5.69 -6.85 -5.37
CA ARG A 108 -6.92 -7.64 -5.49
C ARG A 108 -6.92 -8.48 -6.76
N ARG A 109 -6.55 -7.87 -7.88
CA ARG A 109 -6.54 -8.56 -9.18
C ARG A 109 -5.50 -9.68 -9.24
N ILE A 110 -4.35 -9.50 -8.57
CA ILE A 110 -3.32 -10.54 -8.51
C ILE A 110 -3.90 -11.81 -7.85
N PHE A 111 -4.50 -11.68 -6.69
CA PHE A 111 -5.03 -12.84 -5.97
C PHE A 111 -6.30 -13.39 -6.60
N GLU A 112 -7.15 -12.54 -7.13
CA GLU A 112 -8.35 -12.97 -7.86
C GLU A 112 -7.99 -13.76 -9.13
N HIS A 113 -6.84 -13.46 -9.74
CA HIS A 113 -6.34 -14.21 -10.90
C HIS A 113 -6.21 -15.71 -10.61
N PHE A 114 -5.89 -16.07 -9.38
CA PHE A 114 -5.77 -17.47 -8.93
C PHE A 114 -7.04 -17.98 -8.22
N GLY A 115 -8.10 -17.17 -8.17
CA GLY A 115 -9.36 -17.57 -7.59
C GLY A 115 -9.48 -17.38 -6.08
N TYR A 116 -8.53 -16.69 -5.45
CA TYR A 116 -8.62 -16.38 -4.02
C TYR A 116 -9.62 -15.26 -3.78
N LYS A 117 -10.26 -15.30 -2.61
CA LYS A 117 -11.05 -14.18 -2.09
C LYS A 117 -10.27 -13.46 -1.01
N ILE A 118 -10.28 -12.16 -1.05
CA ILE A 118 -9.57 -11.34 -0.07
C ILE A 118 -10.54 -10.94 1.05
N TYR A 119 -10.22 -11.33 2.27
CA TYR A 119 -10.96 -10.95 3.46
C TYR A 119 -10.50 -9.63 4.05
N LYS A 120 -9.17 -9.40 4.07
CA LYS A 120 -8.59 -8.16 4.58
C LYS A 120 -7.42 -7.76 3.70
N LEU A 121 -7.32 -6.47 3.43
CA LEU A 121 -6.21 -5.88 2.68
C LEU A 121 -5.76 -4.63 3.43
N ASP A 122 -4.52 -4.64 3.88
CA ASP A 122 -3.96 -3.61 4.74
C ASP A 122 -2.63 -3.13 4.18
N ARG A 123 -2.54 -1.84 3.82
CA ARG A 123 -1.27 -1.27 3.36
C ARG A 123 -0.44 -0.90 4.59
N VAL A 124 0.59 -1.68 4.84
CA VAL A 124 1.43 -1.54 6.05
C VAL A 124 2.68 -0.71 5.82
N TYR A 125 3.02 -0.42 4.56
CA TYR A 125 4.21 0.36 4.18
C TYR A 125 3.92 1.14 2.91
N PHE A 126 4.30 2.41 2.91
CA PHE A 126 4.17 3.29 1.76
C PHE A 126 5.34 4.28 1.74
N ALA A 127 6.20 4.18 0.73
CA ALA A 127 7.28 5.14 0.49
C ALA A 127 8.13 5.47 1.73
N GLY A 128 8.47 4.46 2.51
CA GLY A 128 9.27 4.62 3.73
C GLY A 128 8.46 4.84 5.00
N LEU A 129 7.13 4.94 4.89
CA LEU A 129 6.25 5.23 6.01
C LEU A 129 5.51 3.98 6.47
N THR A 130 5.41 3.79 7.79
CA THR A 130 4.66 2.70 8.40
C THR A 130 3.62 3.27 9.36
N LYS A 131 2.70 2.41 9.81
CA LYS A 131 1.71 2.80 10.81
C LYS A 131 2.06 2.27 12.21
N ARG A 132 3.33 2.00 12.44
CA ARG A 132 3.81 1.52 13.74
C ARG A 132 3.41 2.50 14.83
N ASN A 133 2.82 1.97 15.91
CA ASN A 133 2.32 2.75 17.04
C ASN A 133 1.25 3.78 16.68
N LEU A 134 0.60 3.62 15.54
CA LEU A 134 -0.47 4.51 15.10
C LEU A 134 -1.76 3.71 14.89
N PRO A 135 -2.68 3.68 15.86
CA PRO A 135 -3.92 2.94 15.73
C PRO A 135 -4.80 3.45 14.58
N ARG A 136 -5.67 2.57 14.09
CA ARG A 136 -6.63 2.90 13.03
C ARG A 136 -7.45 4.14 13.41
N GLY A 137 -7.63 5.03 12.43
CA GLY A 137 -8.36 6.28 12.60
C GLY A 137 -7.56 7.41 13.24
N ARG A 138 -6.33 7.14 13.61
CA ARG A 138 -5.43 8.13 14.20
C ARG A 138 -4.47 8.68 13.17
N TRP A 139 -3.87 9.82 13.48
CA TRP A 139 -2.90 10.50 12.62
C TRP A 139 -1.74 11.02 13.45
N ARG A 140 -0.62 11.29 12.78
CA ARG A 140 0.52 11.98 13.35
C ARG A 140 1.19 12.81 12.26
N TYR A 141 1.97 13.80 12.69
CA TYR A 141 2.86 14.50 11.78
C TYR A 141 4.05 13.61 11.42
N LEU A 142 4.58 13.80 10.21
CA LEU A 142 5.84 13.19 9.83
C LEU A 142 6.98 13.87 10.58
N THR A 143 8.05 13.10 10.85
CA THR A 143 9.29 13.66 11.38
C THR A 143 10.02 14.42 10.28
N GLU A 144 10.97 15.29 10.67
CA GLU A 144 11.81 16.01 9.71
C GLU A 144 12.58 15.05 8.82
N GLU A 145 13.05 13.93 9.37
CA GLU A 145 13.75 12.91 8.61
C GLU A 145 12.86 12.26 7.55
N GLU A 146 11.62 11.94 7.92
CA GLU A 146 10.66 11.37 6.98
C GLU A 146 10.35 12.33 5.83
N VAL A 147 10.12 13.61 6.15
CA VAL A 147 9.89 14.64 5.13
C VAL A 147 11.11 14.79 4.22
N SER A 148 12.31 14.81 4.79
CA SER A 148 13.55 14.90 4.02
C SER A 148 13.72 13.74 3.04
N ARG A 149 13.45 12.52 3.49
CA ARG A 149 13.52 11.34 2.62
C ARG A 149 12.55 11.43 1.45
N LEU A 150 11.32 11.88 1.69
CA LEU A 150 10.33 12.05 0.63
C LEU A 150 10.78 13.11 -0.38
N ARG A 151 11.33 14.23 0.09
CA ARG A 151 11.83 15.30 -0.78
C ARG A 151 13.00 14.83 -1.62
N MET A 152 13.86 13.98 -1.08
CA MET A 152 15.03 13.44 -1.78
C MET A 152 14.67 12.29 -2.73
N GLY A 153 13.41 11.85 -2.75
CA GLY A 153 12.98 10.76 -3.61
C GLY A 153 13.33 9.37 -3.08
N ASN A 154 13.67 9.26 -1.81
CA ASN A 154 13.97 7.97 -1.17
C ASN A 154 12.67 7.34 -0.69
N TYR A 155 12.08 6.47 -1.53
CA TYR A 155 10.78 5.85 -1.29
C TYR A 155 10.87 4.37 -0.89
N GLU A 156 12.06 3.90 -0.59
CA GLU A 156 12.32 2.52 -0.16
C GLU A 156 12.17 2.31 1.35
#